data_6f6a47ab387cc4506b27c035a00280e5
#
_entry.id   6f6a47ab387cc4506b27c035a00280e5
#
_cell.length_a   1.000
_cell.length_b   1.000
_cell.length_c   1.000
_cell.angle_alpha   90.00
_cell.angle_beta   90.00
_cell.angle_gamma   90.00
#
_symmetry.space_group_name_H-M   'P 1'
#
loop_
_entity.id
_entity.type
_entity.pdbx_description
1 polymer ?
#
loop_
_entity_poly.entity_id
_entity_poly.type
_entity_poly.pdbx_seq_one_letter_code
_entity_poly.pdbx_strand_id
1 'polypeptide(L)'
;MTDLSYVDVRPILAKISDLGREFVLVGGQAVNFWASFYQGRVPALAREAPFTSKDIDFCGDQRSVRVCAERLGGTPRVATFDDATPNSGTVVFVDAAGVTRTLDVVSAPFGLDSAEVHGTAVPVELPDEAGASTGVRFYVMHPVLCVEGRVHNVAGLPGAYDTEQGRKQLRASILFAREFLLDILDGRIDAEDPARTVLKLNERVFRFCMRDHHAKELYRAKGVDPADAIIDDARLPTAFRDKRLPQIKEQLSARLRAGGAT
;
A
#
# COMPACT_ATOMS: atom_id res chain seq x y z
N MET A 1 -21.09 -8.22 -5.64
CA MET A 1 -19.93 -8.86 -4.97
C MET A 1 -19.79 -8.19 -3.62
N THR A 2 -19.66 -8.93 -2.52
CA THR A 2 -19.54 -8.36 -1.17
C THR A 2 -18.09 -7.90 -0.96
N ASP A 3 -17.90 -6.70 -0.43
CA ASP A 3 -16.56 -6.20 -0.08
C ASP A 3 -15.88 -7.12 0.94
N LEU A 4 -14.58 -7.33 0.77
CA LEU A 4 -13.74 -8.20 1.58
C LEU A 4 -12.92 -7.37 2.56
N SER A 5 -12.98 -7.72 3.84
CA SER A 5 -12.04 -7.26 4.85
C SER A 5 -10.74 -8.07 4.78
N TYR A 6 -9.70 -7.62 5.50
CA TYR A 6 -8.47 -8.41 5.64
C TYR A 6 -8.74 -9.79 6.27
N VAL A 7 -9.69 -9.90 7.20
CA VAL A 7 -10.05 -11.17 7.85
C VAL A 7 -10.59 -12.19 6.83
N ASP A 8 -11.39 -11.73 5.87
CA ASP A 8 -11.94 -12.57 4.81
C ASP A 8 -10.85 -13.08 3.85
N VAL A 9 -9.77 -12.32 3.67
CA VAL A 9 -8.66 -12.65 2.76
C VAL A 9 -7.63 -13.58 3.43
N ARG A 10 -7.54 -13.61 4.77
CA ARG A 10 -6.58 -14.45 5.51
C ARG A 10 -6.50 -15.91 5.05
N PRO A 11 -7.62 -16.66 4.90
CA PRO A 11 -7.56 -18.06 4.45
C PRO A 11 -6.97 -18.21 3.03
N ILE A 12 -7.15 -17.19 2.18
CA ILE A 12 -6.60 -17.14 0.83
C ILE A 12 -5.08 -16.91 0.91
N LEU A 13 -4.66 -15.93 1.71
CA LEU A 13 -3.24 -15.64 1.96
C LEU A 13 -2.49 -16.86 2.50
N ALA A 14 -3.09 -17.59 3.43
CA ALA A 14 -2.49 -18.81 4.00
C ALA A 14 -2.19 -19.87 2.93
N LYS A 15 -3.04 -20.01 1.90
CA LYS A 15 -2.83 -20.99 0.82
C LYS A 15 -1.72 -20.59 -0.17
N ILE A 16 -1.44 -19.30 -0.31
CA ILE A 16 -0.51 -18.76 -1.31
C ILE A 16 0.72 -18.07 -0.68
N SER A 17 0.91 -18.19 0.63
CA SER A 17 1.94 -17.47 1.40
C SER A 17 3.38 -17.85 1.03
N ASP A 18 3.64 -19.06 0.63
CA ASP A 18 4.98 -19.57 0.33
C ASP A 18 5.50 -19.24 -1.08
N LEU A 19 4.78 -18.40 -1.83
CA LEU A 19 5.18 -17.95 -3.17
C LEU A 19 6.34 -16.93 -3.15
N GLY A 20 6.75 -16.51 -1.95
CA GLY A 20 7.92 -15.66 -1.77
C GLY A 20 7.71 -14.20 -2.17
N ARG A 21 8.84 -13.48 -2.30
CA ARG A 21 8.86 -12.04 -2.61
C ARG A 21 8.40 -11.72 -4.03
N GLU A 22 8.34 -12.70 -4.90
CA GLU A 22 7.86 -12.52 -6.28
C GLU A 22 6.35 -12.32 -6.35
N PHE A 23 5.66 -12.50 -5.22
CA PHE A 23 4.22 -12.40 -5.09
C PHE A 23 3.84 -11.48 -3.93
N VAL A 24 3.52 -10.23 -4.23
CA VAL A 24 3.31 -9.17 -3.24
C VAL A 24 1.85 -8.76 -3.21
N LEU A 25 1.22 -8.78 -2.03
CA LEU A 25 -0.12 -8.21 -1.82
C LEU A 25 -0.08 -6.70 -2.08
N VAL A 26 -0.91 -6.23 -3.01
CA VAL A 26 -0.97 -4.82 -3.42
C VAL A 26 -2.41 -4.28 -3.36
N GLY A 27 -2.65 -3.15 -3.97
CA GLY A 27 -3.99 -2.61 -4.15
C GLY A 27 -4.72 -2.28 -2.85
N GLY A 28 -6.03 -2.46 -2.86
CA GLY A 28 -6.91 -2.17 -1.73
C GLY A 28 -6.66 -3.09 -0.53
N GLN A 29 -6.29 -4.35 -0.77
CA GLN A 29 -6.06 -5.29 0.32
C GLN A 29 -4.73 -5.05 1.06
N ALA A 30 -3.69 -4.53 0.39
CA ALA A 30 -2.49 -4.09 1.10
C ALA A 30 -2.79 -2.91 2.04
N VAL A 31 -3.63 -1.96 1.60
CA VAL A 31 -4.10 -0.86 2.45
C VAL A 31 -4.92 -1.39 3.63
N ASN A 32 -5.84 -2.31 3.39
CA ASN A 32 -6.68 -2.91 4.43
C ASN A 32 -5.84 -3.67 5.47
N PHE A 33 -4.81 -4.39 5.02
CA PHE A 33 -3.87 -5.07 5.91
C PHE A 33 -3.19 -4.07 6.85
N TRP A 34 -2.52 -3.05 6.29
CA TRP A 34 -1.79 -2.07 7.11
C TRP A 34 -2.72 -1.25 8.02
N ALA A 35 -3.88 -0.86 7.50
CA ALA A 35 -4.86 -0.13 8.30
C ALA A 35 -5.37 -0.98 9.47
N SER A 36 -5.68 -2.26 9.25
CA SER A 36 -6.08 -3.19 10.31
C SER A 36 -4.97 -3.45 11.32
N PHE A 37 -3.72 -3.55 10.85
CA PHE A 37 -2.56 -3.75 11.71
C PHE A 37 -2.35 -2.56 12.68
N TYR A 38 -2.55 -1.33 12.19
CA TYR A 38 -2.30 -0.12 12.97
C TYR A 38 -3.54 0.45 13.69
N GLN A 39 -4.76 0.05 13.34
CA GLN A 39 -5.99 0.66 13.87
C GLN A 39 -6.11 0.64 15.40
N GLY A 40 -5.57 -0.40 16.06
CA GLY A 40 -5.58 -0.51 17.52
C GLY A 40 -4.69 0.51 18.23
N ARG A 41 -3.71 1.10 17.51
CA ARG A 41 -2.76 2.09 18.04
C ARG A 41 -3.03 3.52 17.54
N VAL A 42 -3.77 3.67 16.45
CA VAL A 42 -4.02 4.95 15.79
C VAL A 42 -5.51 5.26 15.82
N PRO A 43 -5.99 6.09 16.77
CA PRO A 43 -7.43 6.41 16.88
C PRO A 43 -8.04 7.00 15.61
N ALA A 44 -7.23 7.70 14.77
CA ALA A 44 -7.68 8.21 13.50
C ALA A 44 -8.01 7.09 12.51
N LEU A 45 -7.21 6.01 12.45
CA LEU A 45 -7.51 4.82 11.66
C LEU A 45 -8.76 4.10 12.16
N ALA A 46 -8.92 3.96 13.47
CA ALA A 46 -10.13 3.34 14.04
C ALA A 46 -11.42 4.06 13.61
N ARG A 47 -11.38 5.38 13.41
CA ARG A 47 -12.53 6.16 12.90
C ARG A 47 -12.80 5.94 11.40
N GLU A 48 -11.81 5.54 10.64
CA GLU A 48 -11.95 5.23 9.21
C GLU A 48 -12.44 3.78 8.95
N ALA A 49 -12.51 2.93 9.97
CA ALA A 49 -12.98 1.54 9.81
C ALA A 49 -14.48 1.49 9.38
N PRO A 50 -14.96 0.40 8.75
CA PRO A 50 -14.22 -0.79 8.34
C PRO A 50 -13.36 -0.57 7.11
N PHE A 51 -12.28 -1.36 6.99
CA PHE A 51 -11.41 -1.38 5.82
C PHE A 51 -11.76 -2.58 4.93
N THR A 52 -12.27 -2.31 3.74
CA THR A 52 -12.72 -3.33 2.79
C THR A 52 -12.25 -3.03 1.37
N SER A 53 -12.18 -4.05 0.53
CA SER A 53 -11.93 -3.94 -0.91
C SER A 53 -12.75 -4.99 -1.66
N LYS A 54 -13.15 -4.70 -2.89
CA LYS A 54 -13.86 -5.66 -3.74
C LYS A 54 -12.95 -6.74 -4.28
N ASP A 55 -11.70 -6.37 -4.59
CA ASP A 55 -10.76 -7.17 -5.32
C ASP A 55 -9.59 -7.58 -4.42
N ILE A 56 -8.93 -8.69 -4.78
CA ILE A 56 -7.69 -9.17 -4.17
C ILE A 56 -6.62 -9.05 -5.23
N ASP A 57 -5.71 -8.09 -5.05
CA ASP A 57 -4.67 -7.77 -6.02
C ASP A 57 -3.29 -8.21 -5.53
N PHE A 58 -2.54 -8.87 -6.41
CA PHE A 58 -1.13 -9.16 -6.19
C PHE A 58 -0.27 -8.63 -7.33
N CYS A 59 0.93 -8.17 -7.01
CA CYS A 59 1.96 -7.90 -8.00
C CYS A 59 2.72 -9.20 -8.27
N GLY A 60 2.78 -9.61 -9.54
CA GLY A 60 3.42 -10.85 -9.96
C GLY A 60 3.38 -11.05 -11.47
N ASP A 61 3.91 -12.17 -11.93
CA ASP A 61 3.97 -12.54 -13.34
C ASP A 61 2.93 -13.58 -13.74
N GLN A 62 2.96 -14.02 -14.99
CA GLN A 62 2.07 -15.08 -15.50
C GLN A 62 2.28 -16.45 -14.83
N ARG A 63 3.50 -16.74 -14.33
CA ARG A 63 3.79 -17.96 -13.56
C ARG A 63 3.04 -17.90 -12.24
N SER A 64 3.05 -16.75 -11.59
CA SER A 64 2.31 -16.49 -10.34
C SER A 64 0.82 -16.77 -10.50
N VAL A 65 0.21 -16.38 -11.63
CA VAL A 65 -1.22 -16.67 -11.93
C VAL A 65 -1.48 -18.18 -11.91
N ARG A 66 -0.63 -19.00 -12.57
CA ARG A 66 -0.81 -20.44 -12.65
C ARG A 66 -0.63 -21.11 -11.28
N VAL A 67 0.40 -20.70 -10.55
CA VAL A 67 0.67 -21.25 -9.21
C VAL A 67 -0.44 -20.90 -8.23
N CYS A 68 -0.95 -19.67 -8.27
CA CYS A 68 -2.11 -19.28 -7.45
C CYS A 68 -3.35 -20.10 -7.77
N ALA A 69 -3.63 -20.33 -9.07
CA ALA A 69 -4.76 -21.14 -9.47
C ALA A 69 -4.66 -22.57 -8.93
N GLU A 70 -3.48 -23.19 -9.03
CA GLU A 70 -3.23 -24.52 -8.46
C GLU A 70 -3.46 -24.54 -6.94
N ARG A 71 -2.89 -23.59 -6.20
CA ARG A 71 -3.02 -23.50 -4.74
C ARG A 71 -4.43 -23.24 -4.24
N LEU A 72 -5.19 -22.47 -5.00
CA LEU A 72 -6.57 -22.10 -4.64
C LEU A 72 -7.60 -23.10 -5.19
N GLY A 73 -7.19 -24.06 -6.03
CA GLY A 73 -8.11 -24.96 -6.75
C GLY A 73 -8.99 -24.18 -7.75
N GLY A 74 -8.43 -23.11 -8.33
CA GLY A 74 -9.14 -22.20 -9.22
C GLY A 74 -8.77 -22.38 -10.69
N THR A 75 -9.39 -21.56 -11.54
CA THR A 75 -9.14 -21.53 -12.99
C THR A 75 -8.30 -20.28 -13.33
N PRO A 76 -7.09 -20.46 -13.90
CA PRO A 76 -6.26 -19.32 -14.32
C PRO A 76 -6.75 -18.76 -15.66
N ARG A 77 -6.78 -17.45 -15.78
CA ARG A 77 -6.88 -16.71 -17.02
C ARG A 77 -5.63 -15.86 -17.16
N VAL A 78 -4.65 -16.37 -17.88
CA VAL A 78 -3.37 -15.69 -18.12
C VAL A 78 -3.57 -14.67 -19.22
N ALA A 79 -3.13 -13.43 -18.99
CA ALA A 79 -3.19 -12.38 -19.99
C ALA A 79 -2.24 -12.69 -21.15
N THR A 80 -2.69 -12.40 -22.37
CA THR A 80 -1.93 -12.51 -23.60
C THR A 80 -1.54 -11.11 -24.09
N PHE A 81 -0.66 -11.03 -25.06
CA PHE A 81 -0.26 -9.75 -25.65
C PHE A 81 -1.45 -8.97 -26.24
N ASP A 82 -2.47 -9.69 -26.72
CA ASP A 82 -3.65 -9.10 -27.37
C ASP A 82 -4.70 -8.57 -26.36
N ASP A 83 -4.57 -8.91 -25.07
CA ASP A 83 -5.56 -8.49 -24.05
C ASP A 83 -5.47 -6.99 -23.69
N ALA A 84 -4.40 -6.29 -24.08
CA ALA A 84 -4.18 -4.85 -23.80
C ALA A 84 -4.45 -4.46 -22.34
N THR A 85 -4.09 -5.31 -21.38
CA THR A 85 -4.31 -5.14 -19.95
C THR A 85 -2.98 -5.03 -19.19
N PRO A 86 -2.90 -4.24 -18.09
CA PRO A 86 -1.74 -4.24 -17.20
C PRO A 86 -1.66 -5.50 -16.32
N ASN A 87 -2.68 -6.37 -16.36
CA ASN A 87 -2.71 -7.58 -15.55
C ASN A 87 -1.86 -8.67 -16.20
N SER A 88 -1.12 -9.42 -15.37
CA SER A 88 -0.49 -10.69 -15.77
C SER A 88 -1.54 -11.79 -15.94
N GLY A 89 -2.69 -11.64 -15.29
CA GLY A 89 -3.85 -12.51 -15.40
C GLY A 89 -4.73 -12.48 -14.16
N THR A 90 -5.73 -13.33 -14.16
CA THR A 90 -6.70 -13.49 -13.07
C THR A 90 -6.85 -14.95 -12.68
N VAL A 91 -7.26 -15.20 -11.44
CA VAL A 91 -7.64 -16.54 -10.94
C VAL A 91 -9.07 -16.47 -10.43
N VAL A 92 -9.93 -17.28 -10.99
CA VAL A 92 -11.31 -17.45 -10.49
C VAL A 92 -11.37 -18.74 -9.67
N PHE A 93 -11.82 -18.64 -8.43
CA PHE A 93 -11.88 -19.74 -7.48
C PHE A 93 -13.11 -19.64 -6.58
N VAL A 94 -13.42 -20.73 -5.87
CA VAL A 94 -14.50 -20.75 -4.87
C VAL A 94 -13.86 -20.74 -3.48
N ASP A 95 -14.26 -19.78 -2.65
CA ASP A 95 -13.76 -19.69 -1.28
C ASP A 95 -14.39 -20.75 -0.35
N ALA A 96 -13.95 -20.78 0.91
CA ALA A 96 -14.45 -21.74 1.90
C ALA A 96 -15.95 -21.58 2.22
N ALA A 97 -16.53 -20.40 1.93
CA ALA A 97 -17.96 -20.13 2.09
C ALA A 97 -18.78 -20.49 0.83
N GLY A 98 -18.16 -21.06 -0.20
CA GLY A 98 -18.83 -21.42 -1.45
C GLY A 98 -19.05 -20.21 -2.39
N VAL A 99 -18.42 -19.09 -2.13
CA VAL A 99 -18.56 -17.87 -2.94
C VAL A 99 -17.47 -17.83 -4.02
N THR A 100 -17.88 -17.58 -5.26
CA THR A 100 -16.92 -17.36 -6.35
C THR A 100 -16.19 -16.03 -6.15
N ARG A 101 -14.86 -16.09 -6.16
CA ARG A 101 -13.94 -14.96 -5.99
C ARG A 101 -13.01 -14.82 -7.18
N THR A 102 -12.54 -13.62 -7.38
CA THR A 102 -11.48 -13.30 -8.35
C THR A 102 -10.27 -12.75 -7.62
N LEU A 103 -9.10 -13.24 -7.99
CA LEU A 103 -7.81 -12.71 -7.58
C LEU A 103 -7.11 -12.19 -8.83
N ASP A 104 -6.72 -10.93 -8.81
CA ASP A 104 -6.01 -10.30 -9.91
C ASP A 104 -4.50 -10.28 -9.65
N VAL A 105 -3.74 -10.68 -10.66
CA VAL A 105 -2.28 -10.57 -10.65
C VAL A 105 -1.90 -9.48 -11.64
N VAL A 106 -1.44 -8.35 -11.11
CA VAL A 106 -0.99 -7.21 -11.93
C VAL A 106 0.52 -7.28 -12.14
N SER A 107 1.01 -6.87 -13.31
CA SER A 107 2.45 -6.78 -13.56
C SER A 107 3.10 -5.67 -12.73
N ALA A 108 2.38 -4.56 -12.53
CA ALA A 108 2.73 -3.48 -11.61
C ALA A 108 1.46 -2.73 -11.20
N PRO A 109 1.34 -2.22 -9.97
CA PRO A 109 0.29 -1.29 -9.59
C PRO A 109 0.41 0.01 -10.40
N PHE A 110 -0.72 0.65 -10.70
CA PHE A 110 -0.74 1.87 -11.50
C PHE A 110 0.16 2.97 -10.91
N GLY A 111 1.05 3.51 -11.74
CA GLY A 111 2.01 4.55 -11.39
C GLY A 111 3.22 4.10 -10.56
N LEU A 112 3.38 2.79 -10.29
CA LEU A 112 4.51 2.23 -9.55
C LEU A 112 5.36 1.33 -10.43
N ASP A 113 6.64 1.23 -10.09
CA ASP A 113 7.58 0.31 -10.72
C ASP A 113 7.53 -1.08 -10.06
N SER A 114 7.42 -2.14 -10.86
CA SER A 114 7.34 -3.52 -10.38
C SER A 114 8.57 -3.95 -9.59
N ALA A 115 9.76 -3.62 -10.09
CA ALA A 115 11.00 -4.00 -9.41
C ALA A 115 11.12 -3.33 -8.05
N GLU A 116 10.62 -2.10 -7.93
CA GLU A 116 10.57 -1.39 -6.66
C GLU A 116 9.54 -2.00 -5.70
N VAL A 117 8.35 -2.36 -6.18
CA VAL A 117 7.32 -3.04 -5.37
C VAL A 117 7.89 -4.34 -4.78
N HIS A 118 8.52 -5.18 -5.60
CA HIS A 118 9.14 -6.42 -5.13
C HIS A 118 10.36 -6.17 -4.23
N GLY A 119 11.22 -5.21 -4.59
CA GLY A 119 12.45 -4.89 -3.86
C GLY A 119 12.22 -4.35 -2.45
N THR A 120 11.11 -3.62 -2.25
CA THR A 120 10.78 -2.98 -0.96
C THR A 120 9.65 -3.67 -0.19
N ALA A 121 9.06 -4.74 -0.75
CA ALA A 121 7.97 -5.47 -0.10
C ALA A 121 8.34 -5.91 1.31
N VAL A 122 7.43 -5.71 2.24
CA VAL A 122 7.62 -6.01 3.66
C VAL A 122 7.15 -7.43 3.95
N PRO A 123 8.02 -8.32 4.46
CA PRO A 123 7.60 -9.62 4.93
C PRO A 123 6.78 -9.45 6.20
N VAL A 124 5.62 -10.07 6.23
CA VAL A 124 4.73 -10.07 7.39
C VAL A 124 4.32 -11.50 7.72
N GLU A 125 4.10 -11.76 8.97
CA GLU A 125 3.57 -13.04 9.42
C GLU A 125 2.05 -12.95 9.58
N LEU A 126 1.36 -13.98 9.12
CA LEU A 126 -0.08 -14.09 9.26
C LEU A 126 -0.40 -14.59 10.67
N PRO A 127 -0.98 -13.78 11.57
CA PRO A 127 -1.37 -14.26 12.89
C PRO A 127 -2.59 -15.19 12.77
N ASP A 128 -2.76 -16.10 13.72
CA ASP A 128 -4.00 -16.86 13.88
C ASP A 128 -5.15 -15.96 14.41
N GLU A 129 -6.31 -16.56 14.69
CA GLU A 129 -7.48 -15.82 15.21
C GLU A 129 -7.24 -15.26 16.62
N ALA A 130 -6.35 -15.87 17.39
CA ALA A 130 -5.96 -15.43 18.73
C ALA A 130 -4.79 -14.43 18.70
N GLY A 131 -4.24 -14.12 17.51
CA GLY A 131 -3.10 -13.24 17.32
C GLY A 131 -1.74 -13.91 17.52
N ALA A 132 -1.69 -15.25 17.66
CA ALA A 132 -0.44 -15.99 17.77
C ALA A 132 0.23 -16.19 16.40
N SER A 133 1.56 -16.32 16.42
CA SER A 133 2.37 -16.62 15.25
C SER A 133 1.95 -17.96 14.62
N THR A 134 1.68 -17.94 13.30
CA THR A 134 1.40 -19.17 12.54
C THR A 134 2.62 -19.70 11.79
N GLY A 135 3.72 -18.94 11.74
CA GLY A 135 4.87 -19.20 10.88
C GLY A 135 4.61 -18.94 9.39
N VAL A 136 3.38 -18.63 9.01
CA VAL A 136 2.97 -18.37 7.63
C VAL A 136 3.36 -16.94 7.25
N ARG A 137 4.27 -16.79 6.29
CA ARG A 137 4.76 -15.48 5.84
C ARG A 137 4.26 -15.16 4.43
N PHE A 138 3.95 -13.88 4.22
CA PHE A 138 3.65 -13.32 2.91
C PHE A 138 4.25 -11.93 2.78
N TYR A 139 4.25 -11.38 1.58
CA TYR A 139 4.80 -10.06 1.32
C TYR A 139 3.70 -9.06 1.03
N VAL A 140 3.78 -7.89 1.66
CA VAL A 140 2.84 -6.78 1.47
C VAL A 140 3.59 -5.57 0.91
N MET A 141 2.96 -4.87 0.02
CA MET A 141 3.48 -3.61 -0.53
C MET A 141 3.86 -2.64 0.60
N HIS A 142 5.04 -2.05 0.46
CA HIS A 142 5.59 -1.12 1.44
C HIS A 142 4.63 0.03 1.74
N PRO A 143 4.41 0.44 3.02
CA PRO A 143 3.44 1.48 3.39
C PRO A 143 3.59 2.80 2.63
N VAL A 144 4.82 3.27 2.36
CA VAL A 144 5.04 4.48 1.56
C VAL A 144 4.59 4.28 0.10
N LEU A 145 4.81 3.09 -0.49
CA LEU A 145 4.28 2.78 -1.83
C LEU A 145 2.75 2.67 -1.84
N CYS A 146 2.13 2.26 -0.73
CA CYS A 146 0.67 2.32 -0.61
C CYS A 146 0.16 3.77 -0.73
N VAL A 147 0.85 4.76 -0.13
CA VAL A 147 0.51 6.18 -0.29
C VAL A 147 0.62 6.59 -1.75
N GLU A 148 1.76 6.34 -2.40
CA GLU A 148 2.00 6.71 -3.79
C GLU A 148 0.97 6.07 -4.73
N GLY A 149 0.72 4.77 -4.60
CA GLY A 149 -0.27 4.05 -5.41
C GLY A 149 -1.71 4.55 -5.19
N ARG A 150 -2.09 4.92 -3.94
CA ARG A 150 -3.42 5.51 -3.70
C ARG A 150 -3.56 6.92 -4.28
N VAL A 151 -2.50 7.73 -4.23
CA VAL A 151 -2.47 9.02 -4.90
C VAL A 151 -2.68 8.85 -6.42
N HIS A 152 -1.92 7.97 -7.05
CA HIS A 152 -2.04 7.69 -8.48
C HIS A 152 -3.45 7.19 -8.83
N ASN A 153 -4.03 6.29 -8.04
CA ASN A 153 -5.38 5.79 -8.30
C ASN A 153 -6.44 6.89 -8.18
N VAL A 154 -6.44 7.67 -7.09
CA VAL A 154 -7.50 8.67 -6.83
C VAL A 154 -7.39 9.86 -7.78
N ALA A 155 -6.19 10.31 -8.11
CA ALA A 155 -5.98 11.45 -9.02
C ALA A 155 -5.84 11.04 -10.49
N GLY A 156 -5.18 9.90 -10.77
CA GLY A 156 -4.93 9.44 -12.14
C GLY A 156 -6.06 8.62 -12.76
N LEU A 157 -6.91 8.01 -11.94
CA LEU A 157 -8.05 7.20 -12.38
C LEU A 157 -9.36 7.65 -11.69
N PRO A 158 -9.73 8.95 -11.80
CA PRO A 158 -10.81 9.52 -10.98
C PRO A 158 -12.17 8.84 -11.21
N GLY A 159 -12.47 8.38 -12.42
CA GLY A 159 -13.73 7.66 -12.72
C GLY A 159 -13.88 6.32 -12.00
N ALA A 160 -12.77 5.69 -11.59
CA ALA A 160 -12.78 4.40 -10.92
C ALA A 160 -12.50 4.49 -9.42
N TYR A 161 -11.61 5.41 -9.01
CA TYR A 161 -11.06 5.43 -7.64
C TYR A 161 -11.32 6.72 -6.86
N ASP A 162 -11.80 7.81 -7.47
CA ASP A 162 -12.22 9.02 -6.73
C ASP A 162 -13.60 8.81 -6.09
N THR A 163 -13.70 7.75 -5.33
CA THR A 163 -14.87 7.35 -4.55
C THR A 163 -14.63 7.64 -3.06
N GLU A 164 -15.67 7.60 -2.23
CA GLU A 164 -15.47 7.71 -0.77
C GLU A 164 -14.54 6.62 -0.24
N GLN A 165 -14.68 5.39 -0.74
CA GLN A 165 -13.78 4.29 -0.39
C GLN A 165 -12.33 4.55 -0.82
N GLY A 166 -12.11 5.04 -2.04
CA GLY A 166 -10.76 5.38 -2.53
C GLY A 166 -10.10 6.48 -1.69
N ARG A 167 -10.85 7.54 -1.36
CA ARG A 167 -10.38 8.63 -0.48
C ARG A 167 -10.09 8.17 0.93
N LYS A 168 -10.93 7.29 1.48
CA LYS A 168 -10.74 6.65 2.77
C LYS A 168 -9.45 5.82 2.80
N GLN A 169 -9.22 4.99 1.80
CA GLN A 169 -8.00 4.21 1.66
C GLN A 169 -6.75 5.10 1.53
N LEU A 170 -6.86 6.23 0.86
CA LEU A 170 -5.77 7.20 0.75
C LEU A 170 -5.45 7.83 2.12
N ARG A 171 -6.47 8.33 2.85
CA ARG A 171 -6.26 8.88 4.21
C ARG A 171 -5.64 7.83 5.14
N ALA A 172 -6.17 6.60 5.09
CA ALA A 172 -5.62 5.49 5.87
C ALA A 172 -4.16 5.21 5.52
N SER A 173 -3.79 5.25 4.22
CA SER A 173 -2.42 4.99 3.78
C SER A 173 -1.42 6.02 4.34
N ILE A 174 -1.79 7.28 4.41
CA ILE A 174 -0.98 8.34 5.01
C ILE A 174 -0.76 8.07 6.51
N LEU A 175 -1.85 7.74 7.23
CA LEU A 175 -1.80 7.49 8.66
C LEU A 175 -0.92 6.28 9.01
N PHE A 176 -1.14 5.15 8.35
CA PHE A 176 -0.34 3.97 8.67
C PHE A 176 1.11 4.05 8.15
N ALA A 177 1.37 4.75 7.05
CA ALA A 177 2.76 4.99 6.61
C ALA A 177 3.54 5.77 7.66
N ARG A 178 2.93 6.75 8.28
CA ARG A 178 3.50 7.51 9.40
C ARG A 178 3.83 6.61 10.60
N GLU A 179 2.91 5.73 11.00
CA GLU A 179 3.13 4.78 12.10
C GLU A 179 4.22 3.76 11.77
N PHE A 180 4.29 3.30 10.52
CA PHE A 180 5.33 2.42 10.04
C PHE A 180 6.74 3.06 10.20
N LEU A 181 6.87 4.34 9.87
CA LEU A 181 8.13 5.07 10.07
C LEU A 181 8.49 5.17 11.57
N LEU A 182 7.52 5.35 12.45
CA LEU A 182 7.74 5.33 13.89
C LEU A 182 8.14 3.94 14.38
N ASP A 183 7.51 2.87 13.86
CA ASP A 183 7.86 1.49 14.20
C ASP A 183 9.29 1.12 13.80
N ILE A 184 9.82 1.65 12.71
CA ILE A 184 11.24 1.51 12.36
C ILE A 184 12.10 2.17 13.43
N LEU A 185 11.79 3.38 13.88
CA LEU A 185 12.55 4.08 14.94
C LEU A 185 12.41 3.40 16.30
N ASP A 186 11.30 2.72 16.55
CA ASP A 186 11.06 1.95 17.77
C ASP A 186 11.73 0.56 17.76
N GLY A 187 12.33 0.15 16.63
CA GLY A 187 12.91 -1.18 16.45
C GLY A 187 11.88 -2.30 16.33
N ARG A 188 10.61 -2.00 16.07
CA ARG A 188 9.56 -3.00 15.81
C ARG A 188 9.60 -3.52 14.37
N ILE A 189 10.13 -2.72 13.47
CA ILE A 189 10.44 -3.09 12.09
C ILE A 189 11.95 -3.10 11.97
N ASP A 190 12.49 -4.23 11.54
CA ASP A 190 13.93 -4.43 11.45
C ASP A 190 14.54 -3.53 10.36
N ALA A 191 15.57 -2.80 10.74
CA ALA A 191 16.35 -1.93 9.85
C ALA A 191 17.78 -1.80 10.39
N GLU A 192 18.78 -1.95 9.51
CA GLU A 192 20.20 -1.85 9.88
C GLU A 192 20.54 -0.48 10.50
N ASP A 193 20.01 0.60 9.96
CA ASP A 193 20.11 1.97 10.48
C ASP A 193 18.72 2.61 10.46
N PRO A 194 17.96 2.50 11.56
CA PRO A 194 16.59 3.00 11.64
C PRO A 194 16.46 4.48 11.29
N ALA A 195 17.30 5.33 11.86
CA ALA A 195 17.23 6.78 11.65
C ALA A 195 17.52 7.16 10.18
N ARG A 196 18.53 6.53 9.57
CA ARG A 196 18.86 6.74 8.16
C ARG A 196 17.79 6.20 7.22
N THR A 197 17.20 5.06 7.57
CA THR A 197 16.09 4.46 6.80
C THR A 197 14.88 5.39 6.79
N VAL A 198 14.46 5.89 7.95
CA VAL A 198 13.34 6.82 8.06
C VAL A 198 13.64 8.15 7.36
N LEU A 199 14.89 8.66 7.46
CA LEU A 199 15.30 9.85 6.72
C LEU A 199 15.12 9.65 5.20
N LYS A 200 15.58 8.53 4.65
CA LYS A 200 15.41 8.22 3.21
C LYS A 200 13.94 8.13 2.81
N LEU A 201 13.09 7.57 3.65
CA LEU A 201 11.65 7.46 3.41
C LEU A 201 10.94 8.81 3.49
N ASN A 202 11.28 9.66 4.47
CA ASN A 202 10.82 11.05 4.51
C ASN A 202 11.20 11.84 3.26
N GLU A 203 12.45 11.72 2.80
CA GLU A 203 12.93 12.36 1.56
C GLU A 203 12.24 11.80 0.31
N ARG A 204 11.88 10.52 0.33
CA ARG A 204 11.08 9.90 -0.75
C ARG A 204 9.70 10.54 -0.83
N VAL A 205 8.97 10.57 0.29
CA VAL A 205 7.63 11.20 0.36
C VAL A 205 7.71 12.66 -0.08
N PHE A 206 8.69 13.40 0.42
CA PHE A 206 8.91 14.79 0.00
C PHE A 206 9.12 14.93 -1.51
N ARG A 207 10.03 14.12 -2.09
CA ARG A 207 10.30 14.17 -3.54
C ARG A 207 9.07 13.79 -4.36
N PHE A 208 8.31 12.80 -3.93
CA PHE A 208 7.04 12.42 -4.54
C PHE A 208 6.07 13.61 -4.53
N CYS A 209 5.83 14.23 -3.38
CA CYS A 209 4.95 15.39 -3.27
C CYS A 209 5.39 16.59 -4.13
N MET A 210 6.70 16.77 -4.33
CA MET A 210 7.24 17.90 -5.10
C MET A 210 7.30 17.66 -6.60
N ARG A 211 7.40 16.42 -7.05
CA ARG A 211 7.63 16.09 -8.47
C ARG A 211 6.42 15.47 -9.16
N ASP A 212 5.69 14.64 -8.45
CA ASP A 212 4.56 13.94 -9.02
C ASP A 212 3.38 14.89 -9.29
N HIS A 213 2.80 14.74 -10.48
CA HIS A 213 1.69 15.59 -10.93
C HIS A 213 0.41 15.29 -10.11
N HIS A 214 0.11 14.01 -9.91
CA HIS A 214 -1.10 13.58 -9.21
C HIS A 214 -1.07 13.98 -7.73
N ALA A 215 0.12 13.93 -7.10
CA ALA A 215 0.28 14.38 -5.72
C ALA A 215 -0.01 15.88 -5.56
N LYS A 216 0.42 16.70 -6.54
CA LYS A 216 0.15 18.16 -6.56
C LYS A 216 -1.33 18.45 -6.80
N GLU A 217 -1.93 17.74 -7.75
CA GLU A 217 -3.35 17.88 -8.12
C GLU A 217 -4.26 17.46 -6.95
N LEU A 218 -3.99 16.33 -6.33
CA LEU A 218 -4.76 15.80 -5.20
C LEU A 218 -4.86 16.82 -4.07
N TYR A 219 -3.73 17.42 -3.68
CA TYR A 219 -3.73 18.44 -2.65
C TYR A 219 -4.61 19.63 -3.03
N ARG A 220 -4.46 20.17 -4.26
CA ARG A 220 -5.23 21.33 -4.74
C ARG A 220 -6.72 21.06 -4.82
N ALA A 221 -7.09 19.89 -5.34
CA ALA A 221 -8.49 19.52 -5.59
C ALA A 221 -9.23 18.98 -4.37
N LYS A 222 -8.52 18.33 -3.44
CA LYS A 222 -9.14 17.52 -2.37
C LYS A 222 -8.67 17.93 -0.96
N GLY A 223 -7.65 18.77 -0.82
CA GLY A 223 -7.07 19.15 0.47
C GLY A 223 -6.39 17.99 1.21
N VAL A 224 -6.08 16.86 0.52
CA VAL A 224 -5.35 15.74 1.10
C VAL A 224 -3.88 15.86 0.72
N ASP A 225 -3.02 15.97 1.71
CA ASP A 225 -1.57 16.10 1.49
C ASP A 225 -0.83 14.81 1.82
N PRO A 226 -0.28 14.10 0.81
CA PRO A 226 0.55 12.93 1.08
C PRO A 226 1.79 13.24 1.93
N ALA A 227 2.21 14.51 2.00
CA ALA A 227 3.31 14.97 2.85
C ALA A 227 3.02 14.81 4.36
N ASP A 228 1.76 14.63 4.76
CA ASP A 228 1.39 14.35 6.14
C ASP A 228 1.94 12.99 6.64
N ALA A 229 2.43 12.13 5.72
CA ALA A 229 3.18 10.93 6.07
C ALA A 229 4.61 11.20 6.56
N ILE A 230 5.19 12.40 6.32
CA ILE A 230 6.52 12.79 6.79
C ILE A 230 6.47 12.94 8.32
N ILE A 231 7.42 12.28 9.01
CA ILE A 231 7.53 12.40 10.47
C ILE A 231 8.64 13.37 10.89
N ASP A 232 8.36 14.06 12.00
CA ASP A 232 9.31 14.89 12.75
C ASP A 232 9.52 14.22 14.11
N ASP A 233 10.62 13.51 14.28
CA ASP A 233 10.91 12.75 15.49
C ASP A 233 12.29 13.06 16.04
N ALA A 234 12.41 13.11 17.37
CA ALA A 234 13.65 13.50 18.07
C ALA A 234 14.82 12.52 17.79
N ARG A 235 14.53 11.29 17.41
CA ARG A 235 15.53 10.25 17.07
C ARG A 235 16.15 10.43 15.69
N LEU A 236 15.59 11.28 14.84
CA LEU A 236 16.16 11.59 13.54
C LEU A 236 17.44 12.46 13.72
N PRO A 237 18.41 12.36 12.79
CA PRO A 237 19.65 13.15 12.87
C PRO A 237 19.39 14.65 13.05
N THR A 238 20.09 15.30 13.97
CA THR A 238 19.95 16.73 14.27
C THR A 238 20.08 17.59 13.01
N ALA A 239 21.03 17.26 12.13
CA ALA A 239 21.22 17.99 10.87
C ALA A 239 19.97 17.91 9.94
N PHE A 240 19.25 16.80 9.96
CA PHE A 240 18.00 16.67 9.22
C PHE A 240 16.90 17.52 9.88
N ARG A 241 16.70 17.38 11.17
CA ARG A 241 15.64 18.09 11.91
C ARG A 241 15.80 19.61 11.87
N ASP A 242 17.02 20.09 12.11
CA ASP A 242 17.28 21.53 12.30
C ASP A 242 17.49 22.28 10.98
N LYS A 243 17.91 21.60 9.91
CA LYS A 243 18.21 22.23 8.62
C LYS A 243 17.30 21.73 7.51
N ARG A 244 17.22 20.42 7.31
CA ARG A 244 16.54 19.84 6.14
C ARG A 244 15.04 19.83 6.28
N LEU A 245 14.50 19.42 7.42
CA LEU A 245 13.06 19.34 7.65
C LEU A 245 12.35 20.70 7.58
N PRO A 246 12.91 21.81 8.12
CA PRO A 246 12.37 23.15 7.88
C PRO A 246 12.32 23.54 6.41
N GLN A 247 13.39 23.24 5.64
CA GLN A 247 13.38 23.46 4.18
C GLN A 247 12.30 22.65 3.46
N ILE A 248 12.11 21.37 3.84
CA ILE A 248 11.02 20.52 3.33
C ILE A 248 9.67 21.20 3.60
N LYS A 249 9.40 21.60 4.84
CA LYS A 249 8.15 22.27 5.25
C LYS A 249 7.93 23.58 4.47
N GLU A 250 8.97 24.37 4.28
CA GLU A 250 8.92 25.61 3.51
C GLU A 250 8.61 25.35 2.03
N GLN A 251 9.30 24.40 1.38
CA GLN A 251 9.08 24.06 -0.02
C GLN A 251 7.69 23.46 -0.25
N LEU A 252 7.22 22.60 0.63
CA LEU A 252 5.86 22.08 0.61
C LEU A 252 4.83 23.23 0.72
N SER A 253 5.03 24.18 1.63
CA SER A 253 4.16 25.34 1.78
C SER A 253 4.20 26.27 0.57
N ALA A 254 5.37 26.44 -0.05
CA ALA A 254 5.54 27.29 -1.24
C ALA A 254 4.83 26.69 -2.47
N ARG A 255 4.84 25.36 -2.66
CA ARG A 255 4.13 24.71 -3.77
C ARG A 255 2.62 24.99 -3.76
N LEU A 256 2.07 25.25 -2.57
CA LEU A 256 0.65 25.52 -2.35
C LEU A 256 0.29 26.94 -2.79
N ARG A 257 1.17 27.91 -2.51
CA ARG A 257 0.98 29.32 -2.89
C ARG A 257 1.08 29.53 -4.40
N ALA A 258 1.97 28.81 -5.07
CA ALA A 258 2.15 28.90 -6.52
C ALA A 258 0.96 28.34 -7.36
N GLY A 259 0.06 27.58 -6.75
CA GLY A 259 -1.12 27.03 -7.43
C GLY A 259 -2.43 27.79 -7.23
N GLY A 260 -2.44 28.85 -6.42
CA GLY A 260 -3.62 29.67 -6.13
C GLY A 260 -3.73 30.98 -6.94
N ALA A 261 -2.89 31.16 -7.95
CA ALA A 261 -2.84 32.36 -8.77
C ALA A 261 -3.28 32.17 -10.22
N THR A 262 -4.27 31.28 -10.46
CA THR A 262 -4.94 31.17 -11.78
C THR A 262 -6.44 31.17 -11.59
#